data_e809fc030000815cca92cda82f7e9b44
#
_entry.id   e809fc030000815cca92cda82f7e9b44
#
_cell.length_a   1.000
_cell.length_b   1.000
_cell.length_c   1.000
_cell.angle_alpha   90.00
_cell.angle_beta   90.00
_cell.angle_gamma   90.00
#
_symmetry.space_group_name_H-M   'P 1'
#
loop_
_entity.id
_entity.type
_entity.pdbx_description
1 polymer ?
#
loop_
_entity_poly.entity_id
_entity_poly.type
_entity_poly.pdbx_seq_one_letter_code
_entity_poly.pdbx_strand_id
1 'polypeptide(L)'
;WDISNGANKNPIAYLDYYMNQNLSKSHYMQSSFYAELQPIKNLRIKSQFGYIMGASSYRSYLPRFDYLSASLNNAEDKVTQSMSMYNRWSWDNTANYIFNIDDHNIDVLVGQSIEKWGMGEEMSGSAIGSNFYDFKHAYLSNVPLTANSVSSLTGKPNGEGSIASFFGRVNYNYQEKYMASVIMRADGSSTFARGHRWGYFPSVSAGW
;
A
#
# COMPACT_ATOMS: atom_id res chain seq x y z
N TRP A 1 14.13 31.30 -31.36
CA TRP A 1 13.96 30.88 -29.95
C TRP A 1 15.33 31.04 -29.31
N ASP A 2 15.46 31.98 -28.40
CA ASP A 2 16.71 32.18 -27.69
C ASP A 2 16.87 31.11 -26.60
N ILE A 3 17.80 30.18 -26.84
CA ILE A 3 18.19 29.09 -25.92
C ILE A 3 19.53 29.42 -25.22
N SER A 4 19.93 30.67 -25.25
CA SER A 4 21.25 31.10 -24.75
C SER A 4 21.39 31.09 -23.23
N ASN A 5 20.30 30.91 -22.47
CA ASN A 5 20.31 30.75 -21.01
C ASN A 5 20.08 29.31 -20.60
N GLY A 6 21.12 28.59 -20.28
CA GLY A 6 21.13 27.18 -19.91
C GLY A 6 20.26 26.76 -18.69
N ALA A 7 19.46 27.66 -18.14
CA ALA A 7 18.53 27.40 -17.03
C ALA A 7 17.08 27.24 -17.48
N ASN A 8 16.68 27.72 -18.63
CA ASN A 8 15.29 27.70 -19.09
C ASN A 8 15.09 26.64 -20.17
N LYS A 9 14.55 25.49 -19.76
CA LYS A 9 14.12 24.47 -20.71
C LYS A 9 12.91 24.99 -21.49
N ASN A 10 12.95 24.86 -22.83
CA ASN A 10 11.81 25.18 -23.67
C ASN A 10 10.62 24.23 -23.33
N PRO A 11 9.51 24.74 -22.80
CA PRO A 11 8.39 23.90 -22.42
C PRO A 11 7.76 23.13 -23.61
N ILE A 12 7.78 23.72 -24.80
CA ILE A 12 7.20 23.09 -26.01
C ILE A 12 8.08 21.91 -26.43
N ALA A 13 9.39 22.09 -26.48
CA ALA A 13 10.32 21.01 -26.77
C ALA A 13 10.22 19.87 -25.72
N TYR A 14 10.05 20.23 -24.46
CA TYR A 14 9.79 19.24 -23.41
C TYR A 14 8.51 18.45 -23.68
N LEU A 15 7.44 19.11 -24.05
CA LEU A 15 6.18 18.46 -24.41
C LEU A 15 6.36 17.53 -25.61
N ASP A 16 7.03 17.97 -26.67
CA ASP A 16 7.23 17.17 -27.87
C ASP A 16 8.06 15.90 -27.62
N TYR A 17 9.10 15.99 -26.77
CA TYR A 17 9.98 14.86 -26.51
C TYR A 17 9.54 13.95 -25.37
N TYR A 18 8.77 14.46 -24.41
CA TYR A 18 8.39 13.69 -23.21
C TYR A 18 6.90 13.32 -23.17
N MET A 19 6.04 14.00 -23.93
CA MET A 19 4.63 13.64 -24.00
C MET A 19 4.44 12.25 -24.61
N ASN A 20 3.58 11.47 -23.98
CA ASN A 20 3.26 10.10 -24.43
C ASN A 20 4.45 9.12 -24.45
N GLN A 21 5.57 9.48 -23.83
CA GLN A 21 6.76 8.63 -23.72
C GLN A 21 6.81 7.85 -22.41
N ASN A 22 5.70 7.76 -21.70
CA ASN A 22 5.59 6.95 -20.49
C ASN A 22 4.22 6.29 -20.38
N LEU A 23 4.19 5.17 -19.68
CA LEU A 23 2.97 4.41 -19.41
C LEU A 23 3.07 3.82 -18.01
N SER A 24 2.11 4.16 -17.17
CA SER A 24 1.90 3.52 -15.87
C SER A 24 0.61 2.71 -15.92
N LYS A 25 0.68 1.46 -15.47
CA LYS A 25 -0.49 0.59 -15.30
C LYS A 25 -0.51 0.10 -13.87
N SER A 26 -1.69 0.13 -13.26
CA SER A 26 -1.90 -0.40 -11.92
C SER A 26 -3.11 -1.30 -11.91
N HIS A 27 -2.96 -2.43 -11.24
CA HIS A 27 -4.03 -3.37 -10.96
C HIS A 27 -4.20 -3.45 -9.45
N TYR A 28 -5.44 -3.40 -9.01
CA TYR A 28 -5.79 -3.47 -7.61
C TYR A 28 -6.93 -4.47 -7.43
N MET A 29 -6.74 -5.39 -6.50
CA MET A 29 -7.77 -6.35 -6.11
C MET A 29 -7.93 -6.29 -4.59
N GLN A 30 -9.18 -6.18 -4.16
CA GLN A 30 -9.56 -6.28 -2.76
C GLN A 30 -10.66 -7.32 -2.61
N SER A 31 -10.46 -8.24 -1.68
CA SER A 31 -11.41 -9.29 -1.36
C SER A 31 -11.64 -9.35 0.14
N SER A 32 -12.87 -9.62 0.54
CA SER A 32 -13.23 -9.85 1.94
C SER A 32 -14.20 -11.00 2.02
N PHE A 33 -13.91 -11.95 2.88
CA PHE A 33 -14.73 -13.11 3.17
C PHE A 33 -15.03 -13.14 4.65
N TYR A 34 -16.26 -13.41 5.02
CA TYR A 34 -16.59 -13.59 6.42
C TYR A 34 -17.54 -14.77 6.64
N ALA A 35 -17.44 -15.33 7.82
CA ALA A 35 -18.42 -16.28 8.35
C ALA A 35 -18.95 -15.74 9.67
N GLU A 36 -20.24 -15.82 9.86
CA GLU A 36 -20.91 -15.44 11.11
C GLU A 36 -21.74 -16.62 11.60
N LEU A 37 -21.61 -16.92 12.89
CA LEU A 37 -22.33 -17.99 13.57
C LEU A 37 -23.05 -17.41 14.77
N GLN A 38 -24.29 -17.84 14.96
CA GLN A 38 -25.07 -17.54 16.16
C GLN A 38 -25.46 -18.86 16.84
N PRO A 39 -24.53 -19.48 17.61
CA PRO A 39 -24.77 -20.81 18.20
C PRO A 39 -25.86 -20.81 19.27
N ILE A 40 -26.06 -19.67 19.93
CA ILE A 40 -27.14 -19.41 20.88
C ILE A 40 -27.70 -18.01 20.67
N LYS A 41 -28.93 -17.76 21.13
CA LYS A 41 -29.73 -16.55 20.82
C LYS A 41 -28.98 -15.22 20.96
N ASN A 42 -28.10 -15.05 21.94
CA ASN A 42 -27.49 -13.78 22.25
C ASN A 42 -25.96 -13.77 21.94
N LEU A 43 -25.40 -14.86 21.41
CA LEU A 43 -23.98 -14.98 21.08
C LEU A 43 -23.79 -14.94 19.57
N ARG A 44 -23.03 -13.97 19.10
CA ARG A 44 -22.63 -13.84 17.71
C ARG A 44 -21.11 -13.93 17.60
N ILE A 45 -20.64 -14.86 16.80
CA ILE A 45 -19.21 -15.07 16.52
C ILE A 45 -18.99 -14.77 15.04
N LYS A 46 -18.06 -13.87 14.73
CA LYS A 46 -17.72 -13.51 13.36
C LYS A 46 -16.23 -13.69 13.15
N SER A 47 -15.89 -14.34 12.04
CA SER A 47 -14.53 -14.42 11.52
C SER A 47 -14.50 -13.78 10.13
N GLN A 48 -13.59 -12.85 9.90
CA GLN A 48 -13.47 -12.13 8.65
C GLN A 48 -12.03 -12.12 8.17
N PHE A 49 -11.81 -12.51 6.93
CA PHE A 49 -10.52 -12.47 6.26
C PHE A 49 -10.57 -11.47 5.12
N GLY A 50 -9.63 -10.52 5.13
CA GLY A 50 -9.43 -9.52 4.09
C GLY A 50 -8.12 -9.76 3.35
N TYR A 51 -8.12 -9.58 2.03
CA TYR A 51 -6.93 -9.68 1.21
C TYR A 51 -6.89 -8.55 0.19
N ILE A 52 -5.75 -7.89 0.10
CA ILE A 52 -5.48 -6.82 -0.86
C ILE A 52 -4.23 -7.18 -1.63
N MET A 53 -4.31 -7.08 -2.95
CA MET A 53 -3.19 -7.21 -3.88
C MET A 53 -3.13 -5.98 -4.76
N GLY A 54 -1.96 -5.39 -4.88
CA GLY A 54 -1.66 -4.35 -5.85
C GLY A 54 -0.47 -4.75 -6.70
N ALA A 55 -0.58 -4.53 -8.01
CA ALA A 55 0.51 -4.68 -8.95
C ALA A 55 0.59 -3.44 -9.84
N SER A 56 1.77 -2.89 -10.01
CA SER A 56 2.00 -1.76 -10.89
C SER A 56 3.16 -2.02 -11.83
N SER A 57 3.07 -1.47 -13.01
CA SER A 57 4.17 -1.45 -13.97
C SER A 57 4.32 -0.05 -14.54
N TYR A 58 5.55 0.35 -14.73
CA TYR A 58 5.92 1.62 -15.33
C TYR A 58 6.91 1.37 -16.46
N ARG A 59 6.77 2.11 -17.54
CA ARG A 59 7.68 2.12 -18.66
C ARG A 59 7.80 3.53 -19.18
N SER A 60 9.02 3.97 -19.44
CA SER A 60 9.30 5.25 -20.08
C SER A 60 10.40 5.13 -21.11
N TYR A 61 10.33 6.02 -22.06
CA TYR A 61 11.33 6.22 -23.10
C TYR A 61 11.77 7.69 -23.09
N LEU A 62 13.05 7.93 -22.96
CA LEU A 62 13.64 9.23 -23.15
C LEU A 62 14.36 9.20 -24.50
N PRO A 63 13.85 9.91 -25.53
CA PRO A 63 14.47 9.90 -26.85
C PRO A 63 15.81 10.63 -26.85
N ARG A 64 16.65 10.27 -27.78
CA ARG A 64 17.83 11.06 -28.13
C ARG A 64 17.42 12.39 -28.75
N PHE A 65 18.03 13.47 -28.32
CA PHE A 65 17.86 14.79 -28.92
C PHE A 65 19.15 15.62 -28.81
N ASP A 66 19.36 16.47 -29.77
CA ASP A 66 20.49 17.39 -29.83
C ASP A 66 19.97 18.81 -30.00
N TYR A 67 20.10 19.59 -28.94
CA TYR A 67 19.85 21.02 -28.96
C TYR A 67 21.17 21.72 -28.84
N LEU A 68 21.45 22.65 -29.63
CA LEU A 68 22.62 23.54 -29.82
C LEU A 68 23.47 23.91 -28.56
N SER A 69 23.27 23.31 -27.42
CA SER A 69 24.11 23.50 -26.23
C SER A 69 24.36 22.19 -25.49
N ALA A 70 25.57 22.01 -24.96
CA ALA A 70 25.98 20.80 -24.23
C ALA A 70 25.12 20.48 -23.00
N SER A 71 24.43 21.47 -22.44
CA SER A 71 23.55 21.29 -21.26
C SER A 71 22.13 20.86 -21.61
N LEU A 72 21.75 20.86 -22.88
CA LEU A 72 20.42 20.57 -23.37
C LEU A 72 20.38 19.36 -24.33
N ASN A 73 21.43 18.57 -24.36
CA ASN A 73 21.53 17.40 -25.21
C ASN A 73 21.21 16.13 -24.42
N ASN A 74 20.57 15.20 -25.08
CA ASN A 74 20.52 13.83 -24.66
C ASN A 74 21.18 12.97 -25.75
N ALA A 75 22.42 12.60 -25.52
CA ALA A 75 23.26 11.95 -26.53
C ALA A 75 22.77 10.53 -26.85
N GLU A 76 22.12 9.89 -25.91
CA GLU A 76 21.61 8.52 -26.03
C GLU A 76 20.18 8.42 -25.51
N ASP A 77 19.38 7.63 -26.16
CA ASP A 77 18.04 7.32 -25.69
C ASP A 77 18.11 6.44 -24.44
N LYS A 78 17.09 6.53 -23.60
CA LYS A 78 17.01 5.77 -22.35
C LYS A 78 15.66 5.09 -22.21
N VAL A 79 15.69 3.80 -21.94
CA VAL A 79 14.53 3.00 -21.60
C VAL A 79 14.54 2.75 -20.09
N THR A 80 13.40 2.96 -19.45
CA THR A 80 13.21 2.61 -18.04
C THR A 80 11.97 1.72 -17.91
N GLN A 81 12.10 0.62 -17.19
CA GLN A 81 10.98 -0.24 -16.78
C GLN A 81 11.05 -0.50 -15.30
N SER A 82 9.89 -0.49 -14.65
CA SER A 82 9.74 -0.97 -13.28
C SER A 82 8.47 -1.77 -13.11
N MET A 83 8.52 -2.71 -12.19
CA MET A 83 7.40 -3.52 -11.75
C MET A 83 7.42 -3.57 -10.22
N SER A 84 6.25 -3.48 -9.62
CA SER A 84 6.08 -3.59 -8.19
C SER A 84 4.82 -4.38 -7.91
N MET A 85 4.91 -5.25 -6.93
CA MET A 85 3.77 -5.99 -6.41
C MET A 85 3.77 -5.94 -4.90
N TYR A 86 2.62 -5.74 -4.30
CA TYR A 86 2.46 -5.81 -2.86
C TYR A 86 1.20 -6.57 -2.49
N ASN A 87 1.24 -7.20 -1.32
CA ASN A 87 0.11 -7.90 -0.75
C ASN A 87 -0.08 -7.46 0.70
N ARG A 88 -1.33 -7.48 1.13
CA ARG A 88 -1.75 -7.24 2.51
C ARG A 88 -2.89 -8.17 2.83
N TRP A 89 -2.91 -8.73 4.02
CA TRP A 89 -4.05 -9.47 4.51
C TRP A 89 -4.38 -9.09 5.95
N SER A 90 -5.63 -9.23 6.31
CA SER A 90 -6.11 -9.10 7.68
C SER A 90 -6.99 -10.30 8.04
N TRP A 91 -6.98 -10.66 9.31
CA TRP A 91 -7.87 -11.67 9.86
C TRP A 91 -8.41 -11.20 11.20
N ASP A 92 -9.71 -10.94 11.21
CA ASP A 92 -10.44 -10.37 12.33
C ASP A 92 -11.40 -11.41 12.87
N ASN A 93 -11.36 -11.66 14.17
CA ASN A 93 -12.29 -12.55 14.86
C ASN A 93 -12.91 -11.81 16.02
N THR A 94 -14.24 -11.87 16.12
CA THR A 94 -15.00 -11.22 17.19
C THR A 94 -16.04 -12.17 17.76
N ALA A 95 -16.27 -12.06 19.06
CA ALA A 95 -17.41 -12.68 19.74
C ALA A 95 -18.15 -11.57 20.49
N ASN A 96 -19.45 -11.49 20.26
CA ASN A 96 -20.33 -10.53 20.92
C ASN A 96 -21.42 -11.29 21.64
N TYR A 97 -21.63 -10.96 22.93
CA TYR A 97 -22.69 -11.53 23.73
C TYR A 97 -23.52 -10.44 24.41
N ILE A 98 -24.84 -10.56 24.32
CA ILE A 98 -25.79 -9.61 24.91
C ILE A 98 -26.53 -10.26 26.06
N PHE A 99 -26.42 -9.67 27.24
CA PHE A 99 -27.15 -10.06 28.46
C PHE A 99 -28.30 -9.07 28.67
N ASN A 100 -29.50 -9.59 28.84
CA ASN A 100 -30.66 -8.81 29.24
C ASN A 100 -31.21 -9.43 30.53
N ILE A 101 -31.11 -8.71 31.63
CA ILE A 101 -31.59 -9.15 32.94
C ILE A 101 -32.40 -7.98 33.51
N ASP A 102 -33.72 -8.14 33.56
CA ASP A 102 -34.66 -7.08 33.95
C ASP A 102 -34.39 -5.78 33.19
N ASP A 103 -34.11 -4.69 33.89
CA ASP A 103 -33.80 -3.38 33.33
C ASP A 103 -32.32 -3.21 32.94
N HIS A 104 -31.50 -4.23 33.11
CA HIS A 104 -30.07 -4.21 32.81
C HIS A 104 -29.79 -4.79 31.43
N ASN A 105 -29.13 -4.04 30.59
CA ASN A 105 -28.65 -4.47 29.28
C ASN A 105 -27.11 -4.36 29.25
N ILE A 106 -26.43 -5.46 29.01
CA ILE A 106 -24.96 -5.55 28.95
C ILE A 106 -24.56 -6.17 27.62
N ASP A 107 -23.78 -5.42 26.83
CA ASP A 107 -23.21 -5.88 25.56
C ASP A 107 -21.70 -6.06 25.73
N VAL A 108 -21.22 -7.28 25.60
CA VAL A 108 -19.80 -7.63 25.72
C VAL A 108 -19.29 -8.06 24.36
N LEU A 109 -18.27 -7.37 23.88
CA LEU A 109 -17.53 -7.73 22.68
C LEU A 109 -16.08 -8.05 23.07
N VAL A 110 -15.56 -9.16 22.56
CA VAL A 110 -14.14 -9.47 22.58
C VAL A 110 -13.69 -9.78 21.16
N GLY A 111 -12.45 -9.44 20.85
CA GLY A 111 -11.94 -9.68 19.51
C GLY A 111 -10.42 -9.71 19.45
N GLN A 112 -9.95 -10.29 18.36
CA GLN A 112 -8.56 -10.24 17.93
C GLN A 112 -8.50 -9.86 16.45
N SER A 113 -7.43 -9.16 16.07
CA SER A 113 -7.12 -8.82 14.70
C SER A 113 -5.65 -9.08 14.44
N ILE A 114 -5.33 -9.67 13.32
CA ILE A 114 -3.97 -9.83 12.83
C ILE A 114 -3.93 -9.24 11.42
N GLU A 115 -2.92 -8.43 11.17
CA GLU A 115 -2.68 -7.86 9.86
C GLU A 115 -1.22 -8.02 9.49
N LYS A 116 -0.97 -8.33 8.22
CA LYS A 116 0.37 -8.32 7.62
C LYS A 116 0.32 -7.55 6.31
N TRP A 117 1.30 -6.68 6.11
CA TRP A 117 1.43 -5.84 4.91
C TRP A 117 2.85 -5.88 4.36
N GLY A 118 3.03 -5.26 3.17
CA GLY A 118 4.33 -5.10 2.53
C GLY A 118 4.90 -6.39 1.93
N MET A 119 4.10 -7.45 1.82
CA MET A 119 4.53 -8.68 1.16
C MET A 119 4.56 -8.46 -0.34
N GLY A 120 5.70 -8.71 -0.95
CA GLY A 120 5.94 -8.53 -2.37
C GLY A 120 7.32 -7.96 -2.63
N GLU A 121 7.54 -7.53 -3.85
CA GLU A 121 8.84 -7.05 -4.29
C GLU A 121 8.69 -5.95 -5.34
N GLU A 122 9.74 -5.18 -5.52
CA GLU A 122 9.87 -4.22 -6.60
C GLU A 122 11.15 -4.47 -7.39
N MET A 123 11.05 -4.27 -8.69
CA MET A 123 12.17 -4.35 -9.63
C MET A 123 12.13 -3.12 -10.54
N SER A 124 13.29 -2.53 -10.80
CA SER A 124 13.44 -1.44 -11.74
C SER A 124 14.76 -1.56 -12.48
N GLY A 125 14.71 -1.28 -13.76
CA GLY A 125 15.89 -1.22 -14.61
C GLY A 125 15.82 -0.05 -15.55
N SER A 126 16.98 0.51 -15.88
CA SER A 126 17.11 1.48 -16.97
C SER A 126 18.37 1.20 -17.78
N ALA A 127 18.27 1.38 -19.09
CA ALA A 127 19.35 1.17 -20.02
C ALA A 127 19.31 2.19 -21.16
N ILE A 128 20.46 2.46 -21.76
CA ILE A 128 20.67 3.40 -22.87
C ILE A 128 21.03 2.66 -24.15
N GLY A 129 20.82 3.28 -25.31
CA GLY A 129 21.18 2.74 -26.60
C GLY A 129 20.19 1.68 -27.10
N SER A 130 18.91 1.98 -27.15
CA SER A 130 17.89 1.10 -27.72
C SER A 130 18.11 0.88 -29.22
N ASN A 131 17.77 -0.31 -29.71
CA ASN A 131 17.74 -0.62 -31.14
C ASN A 131 16.57 0.07 -31.86
N PHE A 132 15.62 0.64 -31.14
CA PHE A 132 14.42 1.31 -31.64
C PHE A 132 14.30 2.70 -31.04
N TYR A 133 13.85 3.64 -31.88
CA TYR A 133 13.78 5.06 -31.52
C TYR A 133 12.34 5.53 -31.27
N ASP A 134 11.53 4.68 -30.64
CA ASP A 134 10.13 4.98 -30.32
C ASP A 134 9.68 4.33 -29.01
N PHE A 135 8.64 4.90 -28.42
CA PHE A 135 8.06 4.40 -27.16
C PHE A 135 7.41 3.01 -27.31
N LYS A 136 6.88 2.69 -28.49
CA LYS A 136 6.19 1.40 -28.73
C LYS A 136 7.14 0.23 -28.48
N HIS A 137 8.39 0.37 -28.87
CA HIS A 137 9.44 -0.64 -28.77
C HIS A 137 10.41 -0.40 -27.58
N ALA A 138 10.12 0.57 -26.70
CA ALA A 138 10.96 0.92 -25.55
C ALA A 138 10.84 -0.13 -24.44
N TYR A 139 11.45 -1.28 -24.64
CA TYR A 139 11.60 -2.34 -23.67
C TYR A 139 13.06 -2.62 -23.40
N LEU A 140 13.40 -2.96 -22.15
CA LEU A 140 14.80 -3.30 -21.78
C LEU A 140 15.35 -4.46 -22.62
N SER A 141 14.50 -5.37 -23.07
CA SER A 141 14.87 -6.48 -23.97
C SER A 141 15.35 -6.01 -25.34
N ASN A 142 15.01 -4.78 -25.74
CA ASN A 142 15.39 -4.18 -27.01
C ASN A 142 16.66 -3.30 -26.91
N VAL A 143 17.27 -3.26 -25.75
CA VAL A 143 18.57 -2.59 -25.54
C VAL A 143 19.68 -3.64 -25.55
N PRO A 144 20.72 -3.50 -26.39
CA PRO A 144 21.89 -4.38 -26.33
C PRO A 144 22.56 -4.31 -24.97
N LEU A 145 22.62 -5.41 -24.25
CA LEU A 145 23.22 -5.46 -22.92
C LEU A 145 24.75 -5.49 -23.04
N THR A 146 25.34 -4.34 -22.94
CA THR A 146 26.79 -4.15 -22.81
C THR A 146 27.11 -3.58 -21.44
N ALA A 147 28.36 -3.64 -21.01
CA ALA A 147 28.77 -3.07 -19.73
C ALA A 147 28.44 -1.56 -19.58
N ASN A 148 28.30 -0.86 -20.70
CA ASN A 148 28.02 0.57 -20.73
C ASN A 148 26.54 0.92 -20.97
N SER A 149 25.69 -0.03 -21.35
CA SER A 149 24.29 0.24 -21.67
C SER A 149 23.38 0.24 -20.43
N VAL A 150 23.70 -0.53 -19.41
CA VAL A 150 22.89 -0.59 -18.17
C VAL A 150 23.19 0.63 -17.31
N SER A 151 22.22 1.52 -17.14
CA SER A 151 22.31 2.71 -16.30
C SER A 151 21.96 2.41 -14.84
N SER A 152 20.98 1.54 -14.60
CA SER A 152 20.62 1.08 -13.25
C SER A 152 19.88 -0.24 -13.32
N LEU A 153 20.04 -1.05 -12.29
CA LEU A 153 19.26 -2.25 -12.03
C LEU A 153 19.08 -2.38 -10.53
N THR A 154 17.86 -2.43 -10.08
CA THR A 154 17.52 -2.59 -8.66
C THR A 154 16.40 -3.60 -8.51
N GLY A 155 16.45 -4.34 -7.44
CA GLY A 155 15.38 -5.24 -7.02
C GLY A 155 15.47 -5.46 -5.53
N LYS A 156 14.36 -5.35 -4.83
CA LYS A 156 14.30 -5.56 -3.38
C LYS A 156 12.91 -6.03 -2.96
N PRO A 157 12.82 -6.78 -1.85
CA PRO A 157 11.54 -7.03 -1.22
C PRO A 157 10.96 -5.73 -0.67
N ASN A 158 9.65 -5.66 -0.59
CA ASN A 158 8.96 -4.58 0.11
C ASN A 158 9.24 -4.66 1.61
N GLY A 159 9.08 -3.54 2.31
CA GLY A 159 9.18 -3.49 3.77
C GLY A 159 7.97 -4.17 4.42
N GLU A 160 8.14 -5.42 4.87
CA GLU A 160 7.09 -6.16 5.56
C GLU A 160 6.85 -5.64 6.97
N GLY A 161 5.59 -5.61 7.37
CA GLY A 161 5.19 -5.34 8.73
C GLY A 161 3.97 -6.15 9.12
N SER A 162 3.76 -6.28 10.42
CA SER A 162 2.58 -6.93 10.98
C SER A 162 2.15 -6.27 12.28
N ILE A 163 0.85 -6.34 12.56
CA ILE A 163 0.25 -5.93 13.81
C ILE A 163 -0.67 -7.02 14.31
N ALA A 164 -0.66 -7.28 15.60
CA ALA A 164 -1.61 -8.14 16.27
C ALA A 164 -2.32 -7.32 17.35
N SER A 165 -3.63 -7.39 17.37
CA SER A 165 -4.48 -6.61 18.27
C SER A 165 -5.43 -7.53 19.03
N PHE A 166 -5.59 -7.26 20.33
CA PHE A 166 -6.63 -7.83 21.17
C PHE A 166 -7.47 -6.72 21.74
N PHE A 167 -8.78 -6.85 21.70
CA PHE A 167 -9.66 -5.81 22.20
C PHE A 167 -10.89 -6.38 22.88
N GLY A 168 -11.42 -5.64 23.82
CA GLY A 168 -12.67 -5.91 24.48
C GLY A 168 -13.44 -4.64 24.75
N ARG A 169 -14.76 -4.74 24.70
CA ARG A 169 -15.69 -3.65 25.05
C ARG A 169 -16.83 -4.22 25.88
N VAL A 170 -17.17 -3.50 26.93
CA VAL A 170 -18.38 -3.74 27.71
C VAL A 170 -19.21 -2.47 27.66
N ASN A 171 -20.40 -2.54 27.12
CA ASN A 171 -21.41 -1.50 27.19
C ASN A 171 -22.46 -1.92 28.21
N TYR A 172 -22.79 -1.03 29.12
CA TYR A 172 -23.83 -1.20 30.13
C TYR A 172 -24.90 -0.15 29.97
N ASN A 173 -26.15 -0.56 30.01
CA ASN A 173 -27.31 0.33 30.00
C ASN A 173 -28.31 -0.13 31.05
N TYR A 174 -28.71 0.81 31.90
CA TYR A 174 -29.75 0.60 32.92
C TYR A 174 -30.93 1.53 32.65
N GLN A 175 -32.12 0.94 32.42
CA GLN A 175 -33.38 1.61 32.17
C GLN A 175 -33.31 2.68 31.04
N GLU A 176 -32.42 2.50 30.06
CA GLU A 176 -32.17 3.49 29.00
C GLU A 176 -31.80 4.89 29.51
N LYS A 177 -31.47 4.99 30.80
CA LYS A 177 -31.18 6.24 31.50
C LYS A 177 -29.72 6.38 31.91
N TYR A 178 -29.10 5.30 32.39
CA TYR A 178 -27.70 5.31 32.80
C TYR A 178 -26.90 4.40 31.89
N MET A 179 -25.90 4.96 31.27
CA MET A 179 -25.05 4.27 30.30
C MET A 179 -23.59 4.36 30.71
N ALA A 180 -22.86 3.27 30.53
CA ALA A 180 -21.41 3.24 30.69
C ALA A 180 -20.77 2.34 29.62
N SER A 181 -19.59 2.71 29.16
CA SER A 181 -18.79 1.90 28.25
C SER A 181 -17.35 1.84 28.71
N VAL A 182 -16.78 0.65 28.70
CA VAL A 182 -15.37 0.39 28.97
C VAL A 182 -14.78 -0.33 27.77
N ILE A 183 -13.69 0.17 27.25
CA ILE A 183 -12.95 -0.43 26.12
C ILE A 183 -11.50 -0.62 26.57
N MET A 184 -10.95 -1.77 26.21
CA MET A 184 -9.53 -2.05 26.34
C MET A 184 -9.01 -2.60 25.03
N ARG A 185 -7.89 -2.04 24.55
CA ARG A 185 -7.20 -2.52 23.34
C ARG A 185 -5.71 -2.68 23.62
N ALA A 186 -5.14 -3.77 23.16
CA ALA A 186 -3.72 -4.05 23.17
C ALA A 186 -3.25 -4.27 21.74
N ASP A 187 -2.30 -3.49 21.26
CA ASP A 187 -1.75 -3.57 19.90
C ASP A 187 -0.26 -3.87 19.96
N GLY A 188 0.15 -4.92 19.26
CA GLY A 188 1.55 -5.32 19.13
C GLY A 188 2.02 -5.20 17.68
N SER A 189 3.01 -4.33 17.42
CA SER A 189 3.54 -4.08 16.08
C SER A 189 4.95 -4.62 15.90
N SER A 190 5.20 -5.26 14.74
CA SER A 190 6.53 -5.75 14.37
C SER A 190 7.53 -4.64 14.04
N THR A 191 7.06 -3.41 13.80
CA THR A 191 7.91 -2.26 13.47
C THR A 191 8.67 -1.71 14.67
N PHE A 192 8.22 -2.03 15.88
CA PHE A 192 8.92 -1.63 17.11
C PHE A 192 9.96 -2.65 17.57
N ALA A 193 10.96 -2.20 18.30
CA ALA A 193 12.01 -3.03 18.86
C ALA A 193 11.45 -4.14 19.76
N ARG A 194 12.15 -5.26 19.85
CA ARG A 194 11.80 -6.36 20.76
C ARG A 194 11.71 -5.84 22.19
N GLY A 195 10.68 -6.22 22.93
CA GLY A 195 10.40 -5.74 24.29
C GLY A 195 9.54 -4.46 24.36
N HIS A 196 9.36 -3.72 23.27
CA HIS A 196 8.57 -2.49 23.22
C HIS A 196 7.46 -2.54 22.16
N ARG A 197 7.02 -3.73 21.78
CA ARG A 197 6.07 -3.91 20.67
C ARG A 197 4.62 -3.68 21.04
N TRP A 198 4.27 -3.74 22.33
CA TRP A 198 2.90 -3.69 22.81
C TRP A 198 2.55 -2.32 23.39
N GLY A 199 1.43 -1.76 22.93
CA GLY A 199 0.76 -0.61 23.48
C GLY A 199 -0.61 -1.00 24.04
N TYR A 200 -1.07 -0.32 25.10
CA TYR A 200 -2.35 -0.57 25.77
C TYR A 200 -3.17 0.72 25.77
N PHE A 201 -4.41 0.63 25.35
CA PHE A 201 -5.28 1.77 25.11
C PHE A 201 -6.64 1.58 25.79
N PRO A 202 -6.75 1.95 27.08
CA PRO A 202 -8.02 1.96 27.81
C PRO A 202 -8.86 3.18 27.42
N SER A 203 -10.20 3.02 27.40
CA SER A 203 -11.15 4.10 27.24
C SER A 203 -12.38 3.82 28.12
N VAL A 204 -12.91 4.85 28.77
CA VAL A 204 -14.10 4.78 29.61
C VAL A 204 -15.01 5.95 29.27
N SER A 205 -16.31 5.71 29.19
CA SER A 205 -17.33 6.75 29.04
C SER A 205 -18.57 6.42 29.90
N ALA A 206 -19.27 7.44 30.35
CA ALA A 206 -20.52 7.34 31.06
C ALA A 206 -21.49 8.44 30.64
N GLY A 207 -22.77 8.17 30.74
CA GLY A 207 -23.82 9.10 30.41
C GLY A 207 -25.11 8.83 31.19
N TRP A 208 -25.95 9.84 31.33
CA TRP A 208 -27.30 9.76 31.90
C TRP A 208 -28.25 10.74 31.20
#